data_aeb840526c11e15303f62309c337db35
#
_entry.id   aeb840526c11e15303f62309c337db35
#
_cell.length_a   1.000
_cell.length_b   1.000
_cell.length_c   1.000
_cell.angle_alpha   90.00
_cell.angle_beta   90.00
_cell.angle_gamma   90.00
#
_symmetry.space_group_name_H-M   'P 1'
#
loop_
_entity.id
_entity.type
_entity.pdbx_description
1 polymer ?
#
loop_
_entity_poly.entity_id
_entity_poly.type
_entity_poly.pdbx_seq_one_letter_code
_entity_poly.pdbx_strand_id
1 'polypeptide(L)'
;PMARVWSHDPTAIGRILDAGAMGIILPHLSTVEQATATVAAMRYPPVGTRSSGTGRAVLTDPGYKGGANDSILVIPQFEDMEGVNNAEAIMAIDGVDIAFIGPNDLGLSMGLSSDQMWKDQAHLDAIAAILAAAQKAGKPAGVPVGSGEAARDAIAQGFQFIDAGSDLRQLQLAATERLKTAL
;
A
#
# COMPACT_ATOMS: atom_id res chain seq x y z
N PRO A 1 10.93 6.24 4.78
CA PRO A 1 10.85 4.88 4.23
C PRO A 1 9.50 4.24 4.55
N MET A 2 9.00 3.36 3.66
CA MET A 2 7.80 2.56 3.86
C MET A 2 8.14 1.08 3.70
N ALA A 3 7.34 0.20 4.30
CA ALA A 3 7.53 -1.23 4.21
C ALA A 3 6.20 -1.96 4.01
N ARG A 4 6.21 -3.01 3.19
CA ARG A 4 5.09 -3.95 3.12
C ARG A 4 5.33 -5.08 4.13
N VAL A 5 4.37 -5.31 5.01
CA VAL A 5 4.44 -6.37 6.02
C VAL A 5 4.03 -7.72 5.41
N TRP A 6 4.43 -8.81 6.06
CA TRP A 6 4.01 -10.18 5.71
C TRP A 6 2.85 -10.68 6.58
N SER A 7 2.46 -9.93 7.58
CA SER A 7 1.41 -10.30 8.54
C SER A 7 0.82 -9.05 9.18
N HIS A 8 -0.47 -9.08 9.50
CA HIS A 8 -1.17 -8.05 10.26
C HIS A 8 -0.96 -8.17 11.77
N ASP A 9 -0.10 -9.09 12.22
CA ASP A 9 0.22 -9.27 13.63
C ASP A 9 0.82 -7.97 14.21
N PRO A 10 0.29 -7.46 15.34
CA PRO A 10 0.77 -6.23 15.96
C PRO A 10 2.28 -6.23 16.28
N THR A 11 2.86 -7.42 16.59
CA THR A 11 4.28 -7.54 16.87
C THR A 11 5.10 -7.35 15.59
N ALA A 12 4.67 -7.94 14.46
CA ALA A 12 5.34 -7.77 13.17
C ALA A 12 5.32 -6.31 12.73
N ILE A 13 4.16 -5.65 12.81
CA ILE A 13 3.97 -4.24 12.51
C ILE A 13 4.86 -3.36 13.42
N GLY A 14 4.80 -3.58 14.72
CA GLY A 14 5.56 -2.80 15.72
C GLY A 14 7.06 -2.87 15.46
N ARG A 15 7.61 -4.06 15.16
CA ARG A 15 9.04 -4.22 14.87
C ARG A 15 9.50 -3.47 13.62
N ILE A 16 8.68 -3.44 12.58
CA ILE A 16 9.00 -2.71 11.34
C ILE A 16 8.95 -1.20 11.58
N LEU A 17 7.97 -0.72 12.34
CA LEU A 17 7.89 0.69 12.76
C LEU A 17 9.08 1.08 13.66
N ASP A 18 9.47 0.22 14.59
CA ASP A 18 10.63 0.45 15.47
C ASP A 18 11.96 0.43 14.70
N ALA A 19 12.04 -0.29 13.58
CA ALA A 19 13.16 -0.24 12.64
C ALA A 19 13.22 1.06 11.84
N GLY A 20 12.17 1.90 11.86
CA GLY A 20 12.16 3.24 11.28
C GLY A 20 11.30 3.38 10.01
N ALA A 21 10.39 2.45 9.75
CA ALA A 21 9.39 2.65 8.69
C ALA A 21 8.41 3.77 9.11
N MET A 22 8.05 4.61 8.14
CA MET A 22 7.11 5.75 8.32
C MET A 22 5.77 5.49 7.62
N GLY A 23 5.59 4.31 7.08
CA GLY A 23 4.34 3.84 6.50
C GLY A 23 4.38 2.32 6.32
N ILE A 24 3.24 1.70 6.53
CA ILE A 24 3.08 0.24 6.38
C ILE A 24 2.03 -0.04 5.33
N ILE A 25 2.45 -0.78 4.30
CA ILE A 25 1.56 -1.38 3.31
C ILE A 25 1.11 -2.75 3.84
N LEU A 26 -0.19 -2.97 3.87
CA LEU A 26 -0.87 -4.09 4.51
C LEU A 26 -1.55 -4.96 3.43
N PRO A 27 -0.86 -6.02 2.93
CA PRO A 27 -1.42 -6.88 1.89
C PRO A 27 -2.66 -7.62 2.41
N HIS A 28 -3.59 -7.94 1.50
CA HIS A 28 -4.83 -8.69 1.81
C HIS A 28 -5.61 -8.12 3.01
N LEU A 29 -5.65 -6.80 3.13
CA LEU A 29 -6.48 -6.14 4.14
C LEU A 29 -7.88 -5.96 3.54
N SER A 30 -8.79 -6.88 3.84
CA SER A 30 -10.06 -7.02 3.13
C SER A 30 -11.28 -6.69 3.98
N THR A 31 -11.13 -6.56 5.33
CA THR A 31 -12.26 -6.28 6.22
C THR A 31 -12.07 -5.03 7.08
N VAL A 32 -13.18 -4.44 7.51
CA VAL A 32 -13.22 -3.28 8.41
C VAL A 32 -12.57 -3.58 9.76
N GLU A 33 -12.77 -4.81 10.26
CA GLU A 33 -12.21 -5.28 11.53
C GLU A 33 -10.68 -5.37 11.44
N GLN A 34 -10.15 -5.92 10.36
CA GLN A 34 -8.70 -5.97 10.10
C GLN A 34 -8.11 -4.57 10.03
N ALA A 35 -8.75 -3.66 9.30
CA ALA A 35 -8.29 -2.28 9.16
C ALA A 35 -8.27 -1.55 10.50
N THR A 36 -9.35 -1.67 11.28
CA THR A 36 -9.47 -1.04 12.61
C THR A 36 -8.40 -1.57 13.57
N ALA A 37 -8.21 -2.89 13.60
CA ALA A 37 -7.20 -3.52 14.45
C ALA A 37 -5.77 -3.08 14.06
N THR A 38 -5.52 -2.94 12.76
CA THR A 38 -4.21 -2.51 12.24
C THR A 38 -3.94 -1.04 12.57
N VAL A 39 -4.91 -0.15 12.39
CA VAL A 39 -4.78 1.26 12.82
C VAL A 39 -4.43 1.33 14.29
N ALA A 40 -5.15 0.59 15.14
CA ALA A 40 -4.86 0.55 16.59
C ALA A 40 -3.44 0.05 16.89
N ALA A 41 -2.96 -0.98 16.18
CA ALA A 41 -1.61 -1.52 16.36
C ALA A 41 -0.49 -0.56 15.93
N MET A 42 -0.79 0.41 15.05
CA MET A 42 0.18 1.38 14.52
C MET A 42 0.21 2.70 15.31
N ARG A 43 -0.73 2.94 16.21
CA ARG A 43 -0.84 4.18 16.99
C ARG A 43 -0.51 3.93 18.47
N TYR A 44 0.21 4.86 19.09
CA TYR A 44 0.45 4.83 20.52
C TYR A 44 -0.81 5.21 21.32
N PRO A 45 -0.91 4.74 22.57
CA PRO A 45 -1.98 5.20 23.46
C PRO A 45 -2.00 6.73 23.62
N PRO A 46 -3.17 7.36 23.81
CA PRO A 46 -4.49 6.73 24.00
C PRO A 46 -5.21 6.38 22.68
N VAL A 47 -4.67 6.74 21.50
CA VAL A 47 -5.29 6.56 20.18
C VAL A 47 -5.31 5.09 19.77
N GLY A 48 -4.28 4.33 20.12
CA GLY A 48 -4.12 2.93 19.76
C GLY A 48 -3.46 2.10 20.85
N THR A 49 -2.89 0.96 20.45
CA THR A 49 -2.33 -0.06 21.34
C THR A 49 -0.86 -0.37 21.08
N ARG A 50 -0.19 0.42 20.24
CA ARG A 50 1.22 0.19 19.89
C ARG A 50 2.09 0.19 21.12
N SER A 51 2.92 -0.84 21.29
CA SER A 51 3.92 -0.93 22.36
C SER A 51 5.00 0.14 22.20
N SER A 52 5.41 0.73 23.33
CA SER A 52 6.47 1.73 23.37
C SER A 52 7.87 1.10 23.27
N GLY A 53 8.23 0.62 22.10
CA GLY A 53 9.58 0.10 21.82
C GLY A 53 10.66 1.17 21.91
N THR A 54 11.93 0.71 21.94
CA THR A 54 13.14 1.56 21.95
C THR A 54 14.00 1.30 20.70
N GLY A 55 13.34 1.05 19.57
CA GLY A 55 14.02 0.69 18.33
C GLY A 55 14.73 1.87 17.65
N ARG A 56 15.27 1.63 16.47
CA ARG A 56 16.03 2.61 15.68
C ARG A 56 15.27 3.92 15.47
N ALA A 57 13.94 3.86 15.29
CA ALA A 57 13.13 5.05 15.08
C ALA A 57 13.33 6.11 16.17
N VAL A 58 13.32 5.68 17.45
CA VAL A 58 13.53 6.59 18.60
C VAL A 58 14.98 7.04 18.73
N LEU A 59 15.94 6.19 18.33
CA LEU A 59 17.36 6.54 18.36
C LEU A 59 17.73 7.58 17.31
N THR A 60 17.06 7.56 16.16
CA THR A 60 17.31 8.51 15.07
C THR A 60 16.51 9.81 15.18
N ASP A 61 15.36 9.76 15.87
CA ASP A 61 14.51 10.92 16.14
C ASP A 61 13.99 10.88 17.59
N PRO A 62 14.58 11.67 18.50
CA PRO A 62 14.11 11.76 19.88
C PRO A 62 12.65 12.23 20.03
N GLY A 63 12.11 12.96 19.04
CA GLY A 63 10.73 13.42 19.00
C GLY A 63 9.73 12.39 18.45
N TYR A 64 10.22 11.27 17.95
CA TYR A 64 9.45 10.27 17.21
C TYR A 64 8.12 9.87 17.90
N LYS A 65 8.17 9.52 19.18
CA LYS A 65 6.97 9.06 19.90
C LYS A 65 5.87 10.12 19.98
N GLY A 66 6.26 11.40 20.08
CA GLY A 66 5.32 12.51 20.16
C GLY A 66 4.61 12.81 18.84
N GLY A 67 5.26 12.53 17.70
CA GLY A 67 4.72 12.79 16.37
C GLY A 67 4.25 11.54 15.60
N ALA A 68 4.54 10.34 16.12
CA ALA A 68 4.32 9.10 15.38
C ALA A 68 2.85 8.85 15.02
N ASN A 69 1.92 9.19 15.90
CA ASN A 69 0.49 9.00 15.67
C ASN A 69 -0.02 9.81 14.46
N ASP A 70 0.60 10.96 14.18
CA ASP A 70 0.20 11.86 13.10
C ASP A 70 1.04 11.65 11.82
N SER A 71 2.20 11.00 11.93
CA SER A 71 3.19 10.94 10.84
C SER A 71 3.26 9.57 10.16
N ILE A 72 2.85 8.48 10.83
CA ILE A 72 2.91 7.13 10.29
C ILE A 72 1.71 6.87 9.39
N LEU A 73 1.96 6.40 8.16
CA LEU A 73 0.93 6.09 7.18
C LEU A 73 0.45 4.66 7.29
N VAL A 74 -0.86 4.47 7.34
CA VAL A 74 -1.57 3.18 7.26
C VAL A 74 -2.09 3.00 5.84
N ILE A 75 -1.60 1.97 5.14
CA ILE A 75 -1.80 1.81 3.70
C ILE A 75 -2.38 0.41 3.43
N PRO A 76 -3.71 0.21 3.51
CA PRO A 76 -4.33 -1.04 3.11
C PRO A 76 -4.06 -1.32 1.63
N GLN A 77 -3.70 -2.57 1.31
CA GLN A 77 -3.54 -3.05 -0.05
C GLN A 77 -4.77 -3.87 -0.45
N PHE A 78 -5.55 -3.33 -1.37
CA PHE A 78 -6.75 -3.93 -1.91
C PHE A 78 -6.37 -4.85 -3.10
N GLU A 79 -6.53 -6.14 -2.93
CA GLU A 79 -6.06 -7.13 -3.90
C GLU A 79 -6.93 -8.41 -3.97
N ASP A 80 -8.15 -8.31 -3.47
CA ASP A 80 -9.22 -9.29 -3.60
C ASP A 80 -10.60 -8.62 -3.63
N MET A 81 -11.63 -9.37 -4.06
CA MET A 81 -12.99 -8.83 -4.20
C MET A 81 -13.67 -8.52 -2.87
N GLU A 82 -13.27 -9.16 -1.76
CA GLU A 82 -13.77 -8.79 -0.44
C GLU A 82 -13.30 -7.39 -0.06
N GLY A 83 -12.00 -7.10 -0.26
CA GLY A 83 -11.43 -5.78 -0.06
C GLY A 83 -12.08 -4.72 -0.96
N VAL A 84 -12.33 -5.03 -2.25
CA VAL A 84 -13.05 -4.13 -3.17
C VAL A 84 -14.44 -3.78 -2.63
N ASN A 85 -15.20 -4.79 -2.21
CA ASN A 85 -16.55 -4.60 -1.67
C ASN A 85 -16.57 -3.77 -0.37
N ASN A 86 -15.52 -3.85 0.43
CA ASN A 86 -15.37 -3.13 1.69
C ASN A 86 -14.57 -1.81 1.55
N ALA A 87 -14.11 -1.45 0.35
CA ALA A 87 -13.18 -0.33 0.15
C ALA A 87 -13.71 1.00 0.70
N GLU A 88 -14.97 1.34 0.48
CA GLU A 88 -15.57 2.57 1.03
C GLU A 88 -15.55 2.57 2.56
N ALA A 89 -15.94 1.47 3.18
CA ALA A 89 -15.99 1.36 4.64
C ALA A 89 -14.58 1.38 5.27
N ILE A 90 -13.60 0.71 4.64
CA ILE A 90 -12.20 0.72 5.08
C ILE A 90 -11.60 2.12 4.93
N MET A 91 -11.81 2.78 3.78
CA MET A 91 -11.27 4.12 3.55
C MET A 91 -11.94 5.19 4.42
N ALA A 92 -13.15 4.96 4.93
CA ALA A 92 -13.81 5.86 5.87
C ALA A 92 -13.24 5.79 7.29
N ILE A 93 -12.42 4.77 7.63
CA ILE A 93 -11.83 4.63 8.96
C ILE A 93 -10.84 5.77 9.20
N ASP A 94 -10.98 6.45 10.35
CA ASP A 94 -10.00 7.42 10.80
C ASP A 94 -8.65 6.73 11.08
N GLY A 95 -7.56 7.32 10.56
CA GLY A 95 -6.22 6.74 10.67
C GLY A 95 -5.83 5.77 9.55
N VAL A 96 -6.71 5.44 8.59
CA VAL A 96 -6.33 4.89 7.27
C VAL A 96 -5.98 6.05 6.36
N ASP A 97 -4.84 6.00 5.67
CA ASP A 97 -4.28 7.15 4.97
C ASP A 97 -4.32 7.03 3.44
N ILE A 98 -3.95 5.89 2.89
CA ILE A 98 -3.81 5.70 1.43
C ILE A 98 -4.43 4.36 1.03
N ALA A 99 -5.26 4.32 -0.03
CA ALA A 99 -5.63 3.06 -0.66
C ALA A 99 -4.52 2.62 -1.62
N PHE A 100 -3.93 1.44 -1.42
CA PHE A 100 -2.99 0.87 -2.37
C PHE A 100 -3.60 -0.32 -3.09
N ILE A 101 -3.49 -0.38 -4.40
CA ILE A 101 -4.09 -1.45 -5.21
C ILE A 101 -3.02 -2.47 -5.58
N GLY A 102 -3.32 -3.76 -5.37
CA GLY A 102 -2.55 -4.89 -5.87
C GLY A 102 -3.21 -5.51 -7.12
N PRO A 103 -3.04 -4.92 -8.33
CA PRO A 103 -3.84 -5.32 -9.50
C PRO A 103 -3.59 -6.76 -9.94
N ASN A 104 -2.38 -7.28 -9.74
CA ASN A 104 -2.07 -8.66 -10.13
C ASN A 104 -2.77 -9.67 -9.22
N ASP A 105 -2.68 -9.50 -7.90
CA ASP A 105 -3.31 -10.39 -6.94
C ASP A 105 -4.84 -10.25 -7.01
N LEU A 106 -5.37 -9.04 -7.25
CA LEU A 106 -6.77 -8.82 -7.53
C LEU A 106 -7.24 -9.62 -8.74
N GLY A 107 -6.52 -9.54 -9.87
CA GLY A 107 -6.84 -10.32 -11.06
C GLY A 107 -6.80 -11.83 -10.80
N LEU A 108 -5.78 -12.33 -10.08
CA LEU A 108 -5.68 -13.73 -9.70
C LEU A 108 -6.85 -14.16 -8.79
N SER A 109 -7.25 -13.32 -7.83
CA SER A 109 -8.41 -13.60 -6.97
C SER A 109 -9.73 -13.71 -7.73
N MET A 110 -9.81 -13.05 -8.89
CA MET A 110 -10.94 -13.13 -9.83
C MET A 110 -10.82 -14.30 -10.82
N GLY A 111 -9.76 -15.12 -10.73
CA GLY A 111 -9.51 -16.25 -11.63
C GLY A 111 -8.95 -15.86 -13.00
N LEU A 112 -8.40 -14.65 -13.14
CA LEU A 112 -7.86 -14.13 -14.39
C LEU A 112 -6.36 -14.42 -14.50
N SER A 113 -5.90 -14.73 -15.71
CA SER A 113 -4.47 -14.80 -16.03
C SER A 113 -3.89 -13.39 -16.29
N SER A 114 -2.58 -13.26 -16.24
CA SER A 114 -1.88 -11.96 -16.39
C SER A 114 -2.11 -11.28 -17.75
N ASP A 115 -2.43 -12.04 -18.81
CA ASP A 115 -2.78 -11.54 -20.13
C ASP A 115 -4.26 -11.17 -20.29
N GLN A 116 -5.11 -11.64 -19.38
CA GLN A 116 -6.56 -11.37 -19.35
C GLN A 116 -6.91 -10.16 -18.49
N MET A 117 -6.29 -10.03 -17.29
CA MET A 117 -6.71 -9.06 -16.27
C MET A 117 -6.81 -7.62 -16.79
N TRP A 118 -5.87 -7.17 -17.64
CA TRP A 118 -5.87 -5.81 -18.19
C TRP A 118 -6.86 -5.58 -19.34
N LYS A 119 -7.60 -6.62 -19.74
CA LYS A 119 -8.65 -6.57 -20.77
C LYS A 119 -10.02 -6.92 -20.20
N ASP A 120 -10.05 -7.41 -18.98
CA ASP A 120 -11.28 -7.80 -18.30
C ASP A 120 -11.96 -6.56 -17.67
N GLN A 121 -13.19 -6.31 -18.07
CA GLN A 121 -13.91 -5.11 -17.65
C GLN A 121 -14.21 -5.15 -16.14
N ALA A 122 -14.51 -6.31 -15.56
CA ALA A 122 -14.81 -6.43 -14.14
C ALA A 122 -13.58 -6.13 -13.28
N HIS A 123 -12.38 -6.54 -13.74
CA HIS A 123 -11.12 -6.19 -13.07
C HIS A 123 -10.83 -4.68 -13.14
N LEU A 124 -11.03 -4.06 -14.29
CA LEU A 124 -10.86 -2.60 -14.45
C LEU A 124 -11.89 -1.82 -13.61
N ASP A 125 -13.12 -2.28 -13.56
CA ASP A 125 -14.18 -1.69 -12.72
C ASP A 125 -13.86 -1.82 -11.22
N ALA A 126 -13.28 -2.94 -10.78
CA ALA A 126 -12.83 -3.13 -9.40
C ALA A 126 -11.71 -2.14 -9.01
N ILE A 127 -10.73 -1.93 -9.90
CA ILE A 127 -9.69 -0.92 -9.70
C ILE A 127 -10.30 0.48 -9.59
N ALA A 128 -11.23 0.82 -10.48
CA ALA A 128 -11.93 2.11 -10.48
C ALA A 128 -12.78 2.30 -9.21
N ALA A 129 -13.40 1.24 -8.70
CA ALA A 129 -14.17 1.28 -7.46
C ALA A 129 -13.31 1.62 -6.24
N ILE A 130 -12.11 1.03 -6.12
CA ILE A 130 -11.17 1.35 -5.04
C ILE A 130 -10.70 2.81 -5.13
N LEU A 131 -10.36 3.28 -6.35
CA LEU A 131 -9.99 4.68 -6.56
C LEU A 131 -11.12 5.63 -6.14
N ALA A 132 -12.35 5.33 -6.55
CA ALA A 132 -13.53 6.12 -6.19
C ALA A 132 -13.79 6.12 -4.67
N ALA A 133 -13.59 4.99 -3.98
CA ALA A 133 -13.72 4.89 -2.52
C ALA A 133 -12.70 5.79 -1.81
N ALA A 134 -11.45 5.81 -2.26
CA ALA A 134 -10.42 6.70 -1.71
C ALA A 134 -10.79 8.18 -1.94
N GLN A 135 -11.17 8.54 -3.17
CA GLN A 135 -11.59 9.91 -3.51
C GLN A 135 -12.79 10.37 -2.68
N LYS A 136 -13.79 9.51 -2.48
CA LYS A 136 -14.96 9.79 -1.63
C LYS A 136 -14.57 10.07 -0.18
N ALA A 137 -13.54 9.39 0.32
CA ALA A 137 -12.98 9.62 1.64
C ALA A 137 -12.02 10.83 1.71
N GLY A 138 -11.74 11.50 0.59
CA GLY A 138 -10.77 12.59 0.52
C GLY A 138 -9.32 12.13 0.72
N LYS A 139 -9.02 10.87 0.41
CA LYS A 139 -7.71 10.24 0.64
C LYS A 139 -7.07 9.82 -0.69
N PRO A 140 -5.73 9.80 -0.79
CA PRO A 140 -5.04 9.37 -1.98
C PRO A 140 -5.21 7.86 -2.25
N ALA A 141 -5.17 7.50 -3.53
CA ALA A 141 -5.03 6.12 -3.97
C ALA A 141 -3.69 5.91 -4.68
N GLY A 142 -3.18 4.69 -4.61
CA GLY A 142 -1.92 4.31 -5.23
C GLY A 142 -1.98 3.00 -5.97
N VAL A 143 -1.05 2.83 -6.92
CA VAL A 143 -0.94 1.64 -7.76
C VAL A 143 0.51 1.42 -8.19
N PRO A 144 0.99 0.16 -8.28
CA PRO A 144 2.28 -0.13 -8.89
C PRO A 144 2.18 -0.08 -10.41
N VAL A 145 3.20 0.48 -11.06
CA VAL A 145 3.28 0.58 -12.52
C VAL A 145 4.65 0.14 -13.04
N GLY A 146 4.68 -0.36 -14.28
CA GLY A 146 5.89 -0.91 -14.88
C GLY A 146 6.75 0.08 -15.69
N SER A 147 6.25 1.29 -15.95
CA SER A 147 6.93 2.28 -16.79
C SER A 147 6.52 3.71 -16.46
N GLY A 148 7.31 4.68 -16.91
CA GLY A 148 6.97 6.11 -16.78
C GLY A 148 5.75 6.52 -17.59
N GLU A 149 5.44 5.81 -18.67
CA GLU A 149 4.22 6.02 -19.46
C GLU A 149 2.99 5.57 -18.67
N ALA A 150 3.02 4.35 -18.12
CA ALA A 150 1.96 3.87 -17.24
C ALA A 150 1.79 4.74 -15.98
N ALA A 151 2.87 5.33 -15.46
CA ALA A 151 2.79 6.28 -14.35
C ALA A 151 2.02 7.55 -14.75
N ARG A 152 2.27 8.11 -15.94
CA ARG A 152 1.51 9.27 -16.44
C ARG A 152 0.03 8.96 -16.60
N ASP A 153 -0.28 7.76 -17.13
CA ASP A 153 -1.66 7.33 -17.31
C ASP A 153 -2.37 7.14 -15.97
N ALA A 154 -1.71 6.56 -14.97
CA ALA A 154 -2.23 6.43 -13.63
C ALA A 154 -2.47 7.80 -12.97
N ILE A 155 -1.55 8.75 -13.10
CA ILE A 155 -1.71 10.12 -12.61
C ILE A 155 -2.91 10.80 -13.28
N ALA A 156 -3.06 10.63 -14.60
CA ALA A 156 -4.21 11.18 -15.33
C ALA A 156 -5.56 10.60 -14.89
N GLN A 157 -5.58 9.35 -14.40
CA GLN A 157 -6.74 8.71 -13.79
C GLN A 157 -7.03 9.20 -12.37
N GLY A 158 -6.09 9.90 -11.71
CA GLY A 158 -6.26 10.45 -10.37
C GLY A 158 -5.50 9.71 -9.27
N PHE A 159 -4.63 8.75 -9.60
CA PHE A 159 -3.72 8.14 -8.62
C PHE A 159 -2.64 9.14 -8.19
N GLN A 160 -2.33 9.15 -6.88
CA GLN A 160 -1.39 10.10 -6.28
C GLN A 160 -0.20 9.43 -5.60
N PHE A 161 -0.25 8.11 -5.40
CA PHE A 161 0.81 7.31 -4.79
C PHE A 161 1.23 6.22 -5.80
N ILE A 162 2.38 6.42 -6.47
CA ILE A 162 2.83 5.57 -7.58
C ILE A 162 4.10 4.82 -7.19
N ASP A 163 4.05 3.48 -7.21
CA ASP A 163 5.25 2.65 -7.24
C ASP A 163 5.71 2.50 -8.69
N ALA A 164 6.79 3.22 -9.04
CA ALA A 164 7.26 3.34 -10.42
C ALA A 164 8.21 2.19 -10.84
N GLY A 165 8.28 1.12 -10.08
CA GLY A 165 9.03 -0.09 -10.41
C GLY A 165 10.08 -0.50 -9.39
N SER A 166 10.65 -1.69 -9.59
CA SER A 166 11.64 -2.27 -8.68
C SER A 166 13.08 -2.05 -9.15
N ASP A 167 14.02 -2.04 -8.20
CA ASP A 167 15.47 -2.02 -8.43
C ASP A 167 15.92 -3.20 -9.32
N LEU A 168 15.40 -4.41 -9.07
CA LEU A 168 15.68 -5.59 -9.89
C LEU A 168 15.27 -5.37 -11.36
N ARG A 169 14.08 -4.81 -11.60
CA ARG A 169 13.62 -4.53 -12.96
C ARG A 169 14.49 -3.48 -13.64
N GLN A 170 14.88 -2.42 -12.94
CA GLN A 170 15.78 -1.39 -13.46
C GLN A 170 17.16 -1.98 -13.82
N LEU A 171 17.71 -2.83 -12.96
CA LEU A 171 18.96 -3.53 -13.21
C LEU A 171 18.87 -4.42 -14.46
N GLN A 172 17.81 -5.21 -14.59
CA GLN A 172 17.60 -6.07 -15.76
C GLN A 172 17.50 -5.26 -17.07
N LEU A 173 16.76 -4.15 -17.07
CA LEU A 173 16.62 -3.28 -18.23
C LEU A 173 17.97 -2.69 -18.64
N ALA A 174 18.73 -2.15 -17.70
CA ALA A 174 20.04 -1.57 -17.95
C ALA A 174 21.06 -2.61 -18.45
N ALA A 175 21.07 -3.81 -17.89
CA ALA A 175 21.95 -4.90 -18.32
C ALA A 175 21.58 -5.39 -19.74
N THR A 176 20.29 -5.57 -20.02
CA THR A 176 19.81 -5.99 -21.35
C THR A 176 20.17 -4.97 -22.42
N GLU A 177 20.03 -3.68 -22.15
CA GLU A 177 20.39 -2.61 -23.09
C GLU A 177 21.89 -2.63 -23.40
N ARG A 178 22.73 -2.77 -22.39
CA ARG A 178 24.20 -2.86 -22.58
C ARG A 178 24.60 -4.10 -23.39
N LEU A 179 23.98 -5.24 -23.14
CA LEU A 179 24.25 -6.46 -23.91
C LEU A 179 23.85 -6.32 -25.38
N LYS A 180 22.71 -5.71 -25.67
CA LYS A 180 22.28 -5.45 -27.05
C LYS A 180 23.24 -4.55 -27.83
N THR A 181 23.90 -3.62 -27.15
CA THR A 181 24.86 -2.71 -27.79
C THR A 181 26.26 -3.31 -27.90
N ALA A 182 26.56 -4.40 -27.20
CA ALA A 182 27.87 -5.08 -27.21
C ALA A 182 27.93 -6.24 -28.23
N LEU A 183 26.80 -6.72 -28.73
CA LEU A 183 26.64 -7.81 -29.72
C LEU A 183 26.21 -7.25 -31.07
#